data_11a25e26595d05bd0b407485f145d42f
#
_entry.id   11a25e26595d05bd0b407485f145d42f
#
_cell.length_a   1.000
_cell.length_b   1.000
_cell.length_c   1.000
_cell.angle_alpha   90.00
_cell.angle_beta   90.00
_cell.angle_gamma   90.00
#
_symmetry.space_group_name_H-M   'P 1'
#
loop_
_entity.id
_entity.type
_entity.pdbx_description
1 polymer ?
#
loop_
_entity_poly.entity_id
_entity_poly.type
_entity_poly.pdbx_seq_one_letter_code
_entity_poly.pdbx_strand_id
1 'polypeptide(L)'
;MSGRPLAAVARPLLLLPLVLFTMTALAPSASAHPLGNFTVNSFSGLRVEPQAVNVDLVVDSAEIPTVQQFPQADSPGGVTAEQAADYAARECNALRPGLRLTLDGTREELTVRSSDLQFLPGQAGLSIMRLSCELRTIGTVDTVGKDLEYVDENSLDRLGWREITATGDGVALVDSDAAARSISGRLTEYPQDLLTSPLDQRSASMRVAPGDGTV
;
A
#
# COMPACT_ATOMS: atom_id res chain seq x y z
N MET A 1 63.92 -54.88 17.84
CA MET A 1 63.49 -54.11 16.64
C MET A 1 61.98 -53.80 16.85
N SER A 2 61.70 -52.58 17.27
CA SER A 2 60.39 -52.17 17.72
C SER A 2 59.76 -51.26 16.65
N GLY A 3 58.73 -51.77 15.98
CA GLY A 3 57.94 -51.01 15.03
C GLY A 3 56.77 -50.28 15.74
N ARG A 4 56.78 -48.97 15.75
CA ARG A 4 55.66 -48.12 16.20
C ARG A 4 54.64 -48.00 15.07
N PRO A 5 53.34 -48.15 15.29
CA PRO A 5 52.35 -47.80 14.29
C PRO A 5 52.12 -46.29 14.26
N LEU A 6 52.14 -45.70 13.06
CA LEU A 6 51.68 -44.32 12.78
C LEU A 6 50.15 -44.26 12.91
N ALA A 7 49.68 -43.55 13.90
CA ALA A 7 48.27 -43.19 13.99
C ALA A 7 47.87 -42.19 12.94
N ALA A 8 46.97 -42.55 12.07
CA ALA A 8 46.40 -41.68 11.06
C ALA A 8 45.47 -40.65 11.71
N VAL A 9 45.89 -39.37 11.72
CA VAL A 9 45.02 -38.22 12.02
C VAL A 9 44.34 -37.87 10.71
N ALA A 10 43.12 -38.33 10.55
CA ALA A 10 42.24 -37.89 9.47
C ALA A 10 40.85 -37.51 9.98
N ARG A 11 40.42 -36.31 9.60
CA ARG A 11 39.05 -35.84 9.49
C ARG A 11 38.50 -34.89 10.56
N PRO A 12 38.82 -33.59 10.49
CA PRO A 12 37.80 -32.60 10.74
C PRO A 12 37.41 -31.73 9.50
N LEU A 13 37.97 -32.00 8.31
CA LEU A 13 37.81 -31.07 7.16
C LEU A 13 36.46 -31.20 6.42
N LEU A 14 35.69 -32.28 6.64
CA LEU A 14 34.41 -32.53 5.96
C LEU A 14 33.17 -31.99 6.69
N LEU A 15 33.32 -31.61 7.97
CA LEU A 15 32.19 -31.05 8.75
C LEU A 15 32.03 -29.53 8.59
N LEU A 16 33.11 -28.85 8.24
CA LEU A 16 33.10 -27.38 8.08
C LEU A 16 32.19 -26.89 6.94
N PRO A 17 32.20 -27.47 5.71
CA PRO A 17 31.29 -27.06 4.64
C PRO A 17 29.82 -27.43 4.89
N LEU A 18 29.56 -28.49 5.65
CA LEU A 18 28.19 -28.87 6.00
C LEU A 18 27.54 -27.92 7.00
N VAL A 19 28.29 -27.43 7.98
CA VAL A 19 27.82 -26.42 8.94
C VAL A 19 27.59 -25.06 8.26
N LEU A 20 28.47 -24.67 7.32
CA LEU A 20 28.31 -23.44 6.55
C LEU A 20 27.08 -23.48 5.63
N PHE A 21 26.78 -24.65 5.04
CA PHE A 21 25.60 -24.85 4.17
C PHE A 21 24.29 -24.84 4.96
N THR A 22 24.27 -25.37 6.19
CA THR A 22 23.07 -25.35 7.04
C THR A 22 22.76 -23.97 7.62
N MET A 23 23.78 -23.09 7.82
CA MET A 23 23.54 -21.73 8.28
C MET A 23 22.92 -20.83 7.20
N THR A 24 23.21 -21.06 5.93
CA THR A 24 22.58 -20.30 4.83
C THR A 24 21.12 -20.67 4.58
N ALA A 25 20.68 -21.89 4.97
CA ALA A 25 19.31 -22.36 4.80
C ALA A 25 18.33 -21.82 5.87
N LEU A 26 18.85 -21.19 6.94
CA LEU A 26 18.07 -20.65 8.06
C LEU A 26 18.02 -19.11 8.08
N ALA A 27 18.55 -18.43 7.05
CA ALA A 27 18.41 -17.00 6.94
C ALA A 27 16.92 -16.69 6.70
N PRO A 28 16.25 -15.91 7.59
CA PRO A 28 14.91 -15.44 7.31
C PRO A 28 14.96 -14.66 6.00
N SER A 29 13.99 -14.89 5.12
CA SER A 29 13.83 -14.05 3.93
C SER A 29 13.69 -12.62 4.38
N ALA A 30 14.67 -11.77 4.06
CA ALA A 30 14.53 -10.34 4.27
C ALA A 30 13.35 -9.88 3.39
N SER A 31 12.24 -9.51 4.01
CA SER A 31 11.10 -8.91 3.31
C SER A 31 11.52 -7.49 2.91
N ALA A 32 11.95 -7.34 1.67
CA ALA A 32 12.17 -6.03 1.07
C ALA A 32 10.82 -5.41 0.72
N HIS A 33 10.67 -4.09 0.86
CA HIS A 33 9.59 -3.42 0.15
C HIS A 33 9.77 -3.71 -1.35
N PRO A 34 8.81 -4.34 -2.03
CA PRO A 34 9.03 -4.91 -3.37
C PRO A 34 9.49 -3.89 -4.42
N LEU A 35 9.13 -2.61 -4.22
CA LEU A 35 9.45 -1.49 -5.12
C LEU A 35 10.64 -0.65 -4.66
N GLY A 36 11.32 -1.07 -3.58
CA GLY A 36 12.46 -0.36 -3.00
C GLY A 36 12.10 0.51 -1.79
N ASN A 37 13.12 0.83 -0.98
CA ASN A 37 12.97 1.41 0.35
C ASN A 37 12.75 2.95 0.37
N PHE A 38 12.60 3.59 -0.80
CA PHE A 38 12.34 5.04 -0.95
C PHE A 38 10.92 5.35 -1.45
N THR A 39 10.12 4.33 -1.77
CA THR A 39 8.84 4.51 -2.44
C THR A 39 7.74 4.97 -1.49
N VAL A 40 6.79 5.72 -2.06
CA VAL A 40 5.49 6.01 -1.46
C VAL A 40 4.44 5.52 -2.43
N ASN A 41 3.70 4.52 -2.04
CA ASN A 41 2.69 3.87 -2.86
C ASN A 41 1.30 4.32 -2.44
N SER A 42 0.38 4.45 -3.38
CA SER A 42 -1.01 4.79 -3.10
C SER A 42 -1.98 3.85 -3.79
N PHE A 43 -3.08 3.58 -3.11
CA PHE A 43 -4.24 2.86 -3.62
C PHE A 43 -5.48 3.68 -3.30
N SER A 44 -6.36 3.86 -4.30
CA SER A 44 -7.68 4.46 -4.12
C SER A 44 -8.76 3.49 -4.61
N GLY A 45 -9.55 2.98 -3.67
CA GLY A 45 -10.72 2.15 -3.97
C GLY A 45 -12.00 2.97 -3.95
N LEU A 46 -12.63 3.15 -5.11
CA LEU A 46 -13.90 3.85 -5.23
C LEU A 46 -15.06 2.85 -5.06
N ARG A 47 -15.99 3.15 -4.16
CA ARG A 47 -17.28 2.45 -4.06
C ARG A 47 -18.39 3.47 -4.30
N VAL A 48 -19.03 3.34 -5.47
CA VAL A 48 -20.03 4.26 -5.96
C VAL A 48 -21.41 3.73 -5.59
N GLU A 49 -22.14 4.50 -4.80
CA GLU A 49 -23.53 4.25 -4.38
C GLU A 49 -24.47 5.21 -5.13
N PRO A 50 -25.80 4.96 -5.18
CA PRO A 50 -26.74 5.86 -5.87
C PRO A 50 -26.70 7.32 -5.39
N GLN A 51 -26.32 7.53 -4.11
CA GLN A 51 -26.37 8.84 -3.48
C GLN A 51 -25.07 9.23 -2.76
N ALA A 52 -23.96 8.56 -3.07
CA ALA A 52 -22.67 8.89 -2.51
C ALA A 52 -21.53 8.20 -3.25
N VAL A 53 -20.32 8.70 -3.07
CA VAL A 53 -19.07 8.00 -3.42
C VAL A 53 -18.23 7.87 -2.17
N ASN A 54 -17.76 6.65 -1.90
CA ASN A 54 -16.78 6.38 -0.85
C ASN A 54 -15.41 6.17 -1.50
N VAL A 55 -14.37 6.64 -0.82
CA VAL A 55 -12.97 6.47 -1.24
C VAL A 55 -12.22 5.79 -0.10
N ASP A 56 -11.67 4.62 -0.37
CA ASP A 56 -10.71 3.91 0.49
C ASP A 56 -9.30 4.25 0.00
N LEU A 57 -8.65 5.20 0.66
CA LEU A 57 -7.28 5.60 0.35
C LEU A 57 -6.31 4.86 1.27
N VAL A 58 -5.33 4.18 0.68
CA VAL A 58 -4.20 3.59 1.40
C VAL A 58 -2.91 4.21 0.88
N VAL A 59 -2.04 4.66 1.79
CA VAL A 59 -0.71 5.16 1.47
C VAL A 59 0.32 4.33 2.23
N ASP A 60 1.18 3.65 1.50
CA ASP A 60 2.28 2.85 2.02
C ASP A 60 3.60 3.59 1.81
N SER A 61 4.25 3.97 2.89
CA SER A 61 5.58 4.58 2.90
C SER A 61 6.62 3.53 3.23
N ALA A 62 7.59 3.34 2.34
CA ALA A 62 8.73 2.45 2.57
C ALA A 62 9.61 2.95 3.74
N GLU A 63 10.66 2.21 4.07
CA GLU A 63 11.47 2.40 5.26
C GLU A 63 12.05 3.83 5.38
N ILE A 64 12.60 4.38 4.29
CA ILE A 64 13.26 5.70 4.35
C ILE A 64 12.26 6.84 4.55
N PRO A 65 11.15 6.94 3.78
CA PRO A 65 10.09 7.90 4.09
C PRO A 65 9.54 7.75 5.50
N THR A 66 9.39 6.51 6.00
CA THR A 66 8.90 6.24 7.35
C THR A 66 9.83 6.78 8.42
N VAL A 67 11.14 6.49 8.32
CA VAL A 67 12.16 7.01 9.27
C VAL A 67 12.24 8.53 9.22
N GLN A 68 12.13 9.13 8.03
CA GLN A 68 12.11 10.60 7.89
C GLN A 68 10.90 11.24 8.61
N GLN A 69 9.75 10.58 8.55
CA GLN A 69 8.51 11.05 9.17
C GLN A 69 8.44 10.72 10.67
N PHE A 70 8.89 9.54 11.04
CA PHE A 70 8.87 9.02 12.42
C PHE A 70 10.24 8.44 12.81
N PRO A 71 11.24 9.28 13.14
CA PRO A 71 12.58 8.80 13.53
C PRO A 71 12.56 7.86 14.75
N GLN A 72 11.50 7.92 15.57
CA GLN A 72 11.33 7.09 16.76
C GLN A 72 10.58 5.78 16.52
N ALA A 73 10.07 5.50 15.31
CA ALA A 73 9.24 4.32 15.03
C ALA A 73 9.90 3.02 15.49
N ASP A 74 11.22 2.91 15.30
CA ASP A 74 12.02 1.71 15.61
C ASP A 74 12.78 1.82 16.94
N SER A 75 12.51 2.86 17.75
CA SER A 75 13.15 3.07 19.04
C SER A 75 12.37 2.38 20.19
N PRO A 76 13.01 2.08 21.32
CA PRO A 76 12.30 1.63 22.50
C PRO A 76 11.21 2.62 22.92
N GLY A 77 9.96 2.14 23.03
CA GLY A 77 8.79 2.99 23.30
C GLY A 77 8.07 3.47 22.04
N GLY A 78 8.74 3.52 20.90
CA GLY A 78 8.17 3.71 19.55
C GLY A 78 7.19 4.88 19.41
N VAL A 79 6.19 4.69 18.57
CA VAL A 79 5.05 5.59 18.38
C VAL A 79 3.88 5.06 19.21
N THR A 80 3.31 5.90 20.09
CA THR A 80 2.13 5.48 20.88
C THR A 80 0.89 5.42 20.01
N ALA A 81 -0.13 4.65 20.43
CA ALA A 81 -1.41 4.56 19.73
C ALA A 81 -2.08 5.94 19.56
N GLU A 82 -1.97 6.81 20.55
CA GLU A 82 -2.49 8.18 20.51
C GLU A 82 -1.77 9.01 19.44
N GLN A 83 -0.43 8.97 19.42
CA GLN A 83 0.37 9.66 18.39
C GLN A 83 0.05 9.17 16.98
N ALA A 84 -0.12 7.85 16.82
CA ALA A 84 -0.49 7.25 15.53
C ALA A 84 -1.87 7.71 15.08
N ALA A 85 -2.87 7.69 15.98
CA ALA A 85 -4.24 8.13 15.69
C ALA A 85 -4.29 9.63 15.33
N ASP A 86 -3.60 10.47 16.09
CA ASP A 86 -3.52 11.91 15.84
C ASP A 86 -2.83 12.22 14.50
N TYR A 87 -1.77 11.50 14.17
CA TYR A 87 -1.10 11.63 12.88
C TYR A 87 -2.04 11.20 11.74
N ALA A 88 -2.67 10.03 11.86
CA ALA A 88 -3.58 9.51 10.85
C ALA A 88 -4.71 10.51 10.54
N ALA A 89 -5.32 11.07 11.58
CA ALA A 89 -6.39 12.05 11.43
C ALA A 89 -5.92 13.33 10.72
N ARG A 90 -4.75 13.86 11.08
CA ARG A 90 -4.18 15.05 10.43
C ARG A 90 -3.77 14.77 8.99
N GLU A 91 -3.09 13.67 8.74
CA GLU A 91 -2.56 13.33 7.41
C GLU A 91 -3.68 13.01 6.41
N CYS A 92 -4.71 12.23 6.80
CA CYS A 92 -5.88 12.00 5.95
C CYS A 92 -6.59 13.31 5.57
N ASN A 93 -6.68 14.27 6.50
CA ASN A 93 -7.23 15.59 6.19
C ASN A 93 -6.29 16.45 5.31
N ALA A 94 -4.97 16.28 5.43
CA ALA A 94 -3.99 16.96 4.58
C ALA A 94 -3.97 16.40 3.15
N LEU A 95 -4.16 15.09 2.97
CA LEU A 95 -4.23 14.42 1.67
C LEU A 95 -5.56 14.67 0.93
N ARG A 96 -6.66 14.86 1.67
CA ARG A 96 -8.02 15.03 1.12
C ARG A 96 -8.14 16.08 0.00
N PRO A 97 -7.55 17.29 0.06
CA PRO A 97 -7.66 18.28 -1.03
C PRO A 97 -7.05 17.82 -2.36
N GLY A 98 -6.06 16.92 -2.32
CA GLY A 98 -5.44 16.32 -3.51
C GLY A 98 -6.29 15.23 -4.16
N LEU A 99 -7.37 14.77 -3.50
CA LEU A 99 -8.34 13.83 -4.05
C LEU A 99 -9.47 14.62 -4.71
N ARG A 100 -9.47 14.65 -6.04
CA ARG A 100 -10.47 15.37 -6.80
C ARG A 100 -11.50 14.42 -7.38
N LEU A 101 -12.73 14.54 -6.93
CA LEU A 101 -13.89 13.82 -7.44
C LEU A 101 -14.82 14.80 -8.15
N THR A 102 -15.25 14.47 -9.37
CA THR A 102 -16.24 15.27 -10.10
C THR A 102 -17.37 14.38 -10.61
N LEU A 103 -18.57 14.96 -10.66
CA LEU A 103 -19.74 14.38 -11.31
C LEU A 103 -20.26 15.39 -12.35
N ASP A 104 -20.29 14.98 -13.63
CA ASP A 104 -20.60 15.86 -14.77
C ASP A 104 -19.76 17.17 -14.73
N GLY A 105 -18.46 17.07 -14.37
CA GLY A 105 -17.55 18.19 -14.24
C GLY A 105 -17.73 19.05 -12.97
N THR A 106 -18.74 18.79 -12.15
CA THR A 106 -18.94 19.47 -10.87
C THR A 106 -18.13 18.77 -9.77
N ARG A 107 -17.27 19.53 -9.07
CA ARG A 107 -16.47 18.99 -7.97
C ARG A 107 -17.35 18.66 -6.78
N GLU A 108 -17.16 17.44 -6.27
CA GLU A 108 -17.79 16.95 -5.05
C GLU A 108 -16.80 16.97 -3.89
N GLU A 109 -17.22 17.50 -2.76
CA GLU A 109 -16.38 17.58 -1.57
C GLU A 109 -16.38 16.26 -0.81
N LEU A 110 -15.19 15.85 -0.37
CA LEU A 110 -14.99 14.65 0.44
C LEU A 110 -14.82 15.02 1.93
N THR A 111 -15.24 14.15 2.82
CA THR A 111 -14.94 14.22 4.25
C THR A 111 -14.32 12.92 4.73
N VAL A 112 -13.31 13.00 5.61
CA VAL A 112 -12.70 11.84 6.27
C VAL A 112 -13.69 11.25 7.27
N ARG A 113 -13.94 9.96 7.17
CA ARG A 113 -14.85 9.20 8.05
C ARG A 113 -14.09 8.41 9.11
N SER A 114 -12.99 7.82 8.69
CA SER A 114 -12.06 7.11 9.59
C SER A 114 -10.63 7.22 9.07
N SER A 115 -9.68 7.04 9.97
CA SER A 115 -8.25 7.03 9.68
C SER A 115 -7.54 6.05 10.60
N ASP A 116 -6.52 5.36 10.09
CA ASP A 116 -5.69 4.42 10.83
C ASP A 116 -4.23 4.50 10.36
N LEU A 117 -3.29 4.32 11.28
CA LEU A 117 -1.87 4.27 11.00
C LEU A 117 -1.25 3.02 11.62
N GLN A 118 -0.59 2.24 10.80
CA GLN A 118 0.12 1.04 11.22
C GLN A 118 1.60 1.12 10.87
N PHE A 119 2.45 0.58 11.74
CA PHE A 119 3.85 0.32 11.45
C PHE A 119 4.03 -1.18 11.26
N LEU A 120 4.55 -1.57 10.10
CA LEU A 120 4.75 -2.96 9.71
C LEU A 120 6.25 -3.24 9.59
N PRO A 121 6.70 -4.48 9.83
CA PRO A 121 8.11 -4.83 9.69
C PRO A 121 8.61 -4.60 8.25
N GLY A 122 9.70 -3.85 8.11
CA GLY A 122 10.43 -3.64 6.87
C GLY A 122 11.83 -4.22 6.90
N GLN A 123 12.73 -3.72 6.05
CA GLN A 123 14.11 -4.20 5.95
C GLN A 123 15.03 -3.66 7.04
N ALA A 124 16.09 -4.40 7.32
CA ALA A 124 17.16 -4.00 8.24
C ALA A 124 16.68 -3.59 9.65
N GLY A 125 15.51 -4.11 10.08
CA GLY A 125 14.90 -3.75 11.35
C GLY A 125 14.19 -2.39 11.36
N LEU A 126 14.01 -1.78 10.20
CA LEU A 126 13.23 -0.54 10.03
C LEU A 126 11.76 -0.88 9.79
N SER A 127 10.88 0.04 10.16
CA SER A 127 9.44 -0.07 9.88
C SER A 127 9.07 0.57 8.55
N ILE A 128 8.02 0.04 7.95
CA ILE A 128 7.23 0.70 6.91
C ILE A 128 5.96 1.25 7.54
N MET A 129 5.43 2.33 7.00
CA MET A 129 4.24 3.01 7.52
C MET A 129 3.08 2.85 6.55
N ARG A 130 1.95 2.37 7.07
CA ARG A 130 0.72 2.20 6.32
C ARG A 130 -0.37 3.08 6.89
N LEU A 131 -0.76 4.10 6.12
CA LEU A 131 -1.87 4.99 6.44
C LEU A 131 -3.12 4.54 5.66
N SER A 132 -4.25 4.44 6.34
CA SER A 132 -5.56 4.15 5.74
C SER A 132 -6.53 5.28 6.05
N CYS A 133 -7.22 5.78 5.03
CA CYS A 133 -8.21 6.84 5.15
C CYS A 133 -9.49 6.42 4.44
N GLU A 134 -10.60 6.41 5.15
CA GLU A 134 -11.91 6.26 4.53
C GLU A 134 -12.55 7.64 4.37
N LEU A 135 -12.90 7.97 3.13
CA LEU A 135 -13.56 9.23 2.82
C LEU A 135 -14.91 8.96 2.16
N ARG A 136 -15.79 9.96 2.23
CA ARG A 136 -17.11 9.94 1.58
C ARG A 136 -17.49 11.34 1.12
N THR A 137 -18.28 11.43 0.05
CA THR A 137 -18.89 12.70 -0.37
C THR A 137 -19.73 13.32 0.75
N ILE A 138 -19.69 14.64 0.84
CA ILE A 138 -20.48 15.39 1.83
C ILE A 138 -21.93 15.47 1.37
N GLY A 139 -22.87 15.13 2.27
CA GLY A 139 -24.31 15.16 1.99
C GLY A 139 -24.74 14.04 1.05
N THR A 140 -25.86 14.27 0.36
CA THR A 140 -26.43 13.37 -0.64
C THR A 140 -26.07 13.88 -2.02
N VAL A 141 -25.44 13.03 -2.81
CA VAL A 141 -24.96 13.34 -4.17
C VAL A 141 -25.52 12.30 -5.13
N ASP A 142 -26.45 12.70 -5.99
CA ASP A 142 -27.01 11.82 -7.00
C ASP A 142 -25.93 11.46 -8.03
N THR A 143 -25.60 10.17 -8.11
CA THR A 143 -24.55 9.65 -8.98
C THR A 143 -25.10 9.04 -10.27
N VAL A 144 -26.32 8.49 -10.23
CA VAL A 144 -26.90 7.73 -11.34
C VAL A 144 -27.10 8.62 -12.58
N GLY A 145 -26.66 8.12 -13.74
CA GLY A 145 -26.73 8.80 -15.01
C GLY A 145 -25.63 9.83 -15.25
N LYS A 146 -24.67 9.99 -14.32
CA LYS A 146 -23.58 10.96 -14.40
C LYS A 146 -22.25 10.34 -14.83
N ASP A 147 -21.40 11.19 -15.39
CA ASP A 147 -20.01 10.88 -15.65
C ASP A 147 -19.21 11.22 -14.39
N LEU A 148 -18.49 10.22 -13.85
CA LEU A 148 -17.66 10.34 -12.68
C LEU A 148 -16.19 10.38 -13.11
N GLU A 149 -15.45 11.38 -12.64
CA GLU A 149 -14.00 11.44 -12.75
C GLU A 149 -13.37 11.53 -11.36
N TYR A 150 -12.30 10.81 -11.16
CA TYR A 150 -11.50 10.83 -9.93
C TYR A 150 -10.03 11.02 -10.28
N VAL A 151 -9.34 11.88 -9.52
CA VAL A 151 -7.89 12.12 -9.67
C VAL A 151 -7.25 12.17 -8.28
N ASP A 152 -6.15 11.44 -8.09
CA ASP A 152 -5.27 11.55 -6.95
C ASP A 152 -4.02 12.36 -7.35
N GLU A 153 -3.95 13.60 -6.90
CA GLU A 153 -2.83 14.54 -7.13
C GLU A 153 -1.79 14.51 -6.00
N ASN A 154 -1.96 13.62 -5.01
CA ASN A 154 -0.99 13.50 -3.92
C ASN A 154 0.31 12.83 -4.37
N SER A 155 1.41 13.18 -3.69
CA SER A 155 2.73 12.54 -3.88
C SER A 155 3.23 12.51 -5.33
N LEU A 156 2.97 13.55 -6.11
CA LEU A 156 3.37 13.66 -7.53
C LEU A 156 4.89 13.59 -7.73
N ASP A 157 5.66 14.00 -6.72
CA ASP A 157 7.12 14.02 -6.67
C ASP A 157 7.76 12.71 -6.18
N ARG A 158 6.95 11.72 -5.81
CA ARG A 158 7.42 10.45 -5.25
C ARG A 158 7.35 9.32 -6.26
N LEU A 159 8.36 8.44 -6.23
CA LEU A 159 8.32 7.16 -6.92
C LEU A 159 7.45 6.18 -6.13
N GLY A 160 6.73 5.31 -6.84
CA GLY A 160 5.93 4.27 -6.21
C GLY A 160 4.81 3.75 -7.11
N TRP A 161 4.07 2.80 -6.56
CA TRP A 161 2.87 2.23 -7.17
C TRP A 161 1.68 3.16 -6.95
N ARG A 162 0.85 3.32 -7.97
CA ARG A 162 -0.43 4.03 -7.88
C ARG A 162 -1.50 3.23 -8.56
N GLU A 163 -2.54 2.92 -7.84
CA GLU A 163 -3.62 2.07 -8.30
C GLU A 163 -4.97 2.67 -7.93
N ILE A 164 -5.89 2.69 -8.87
CA ILE A 164 -7.28 3.08 -8.64
C ILE A 164 -8.17 1.90 -9.03
N THR A 165 -9.10 1.55 -8.17
CA THR A 165 -10.17 0.60 -8.46
C THR A 165 -11.52 1.25 -8.28
N ALA A 166 -12.55 0.74 -8.97
CA ALA A 166 -13.91 1.24 -8.83
C ALA A 166 -14.93 0.10 -8.85
N THR A 167 -15.87 0.15 -7.94
CA THR A 167 -17.00 -0.78 -7.86
C THR A 167 -18.30 -0.03 -7.65
N GLY A 168 -19.39 -0.52 -8.23
CA GLY A 168 -20.74 -0.04 -7.97
C GLY A 168 -21.37 -0.79 -6.79
N ASP A 169 -22.17 -0.11 -6.01
CA ASP A 169 -22.99 -0.65 -4.92
C ASP A 169 -24.41 -0.09 -5.08
N GLY A 170 -25.30 -0.88 -5.69
CA GLY A 170 -26.63 -0.44 -6.15
C GLY A 170 -26.62 0.41 -7.42
N VAL A 171 -25.49 0.50 -8.11
CA VAL A 171 -25.30 1.12 -9.44
C VAL A 171 -24.38 0.25 -10.29
N ALA A 172 -24.47 0.37 -11.61
CA ALA A 172 -23.49 -0.20 -12.53
C ALA A 172 -22.48 0.87 -12.94
N LEU A 173 -21.19 0.47 -13.10
CA LEU A 173 -20.17 1.31 -13.68
C LEU A 173 -19.92 0.86 -15.11
N VAL A 174 -20.14 1.74 -16.08
CA VAL A 174 -19.92 1.47 -17.50
C VAL A 174 -18.83 2.39 -18.03
N ASP A 175 -18.16 1.97 -19.10
CA ASP A 175 -17.05 2.70 -19.73
C ASP A 175 -15.96 3.11 -18.71
N SER A 176 -15.73 2.24 -17.71
CA SER A 176 -14.73 2.48 -16.65
C SER A 176 -13.33 2.11 -17.13
N ASP A 177 -12.37 3.01 -16.92
CA ASP A 177 -10.93 2.75 -17.08
C ASP A 177 -10.25 2.27 -15.78
N ALA A 178 -10.99 2.22 -14.68
CA ALA A 178 -10.53 1.61 -13.43
C ALA A 178 -10.92 0.14 -13.37
N ALA A 179 -10.02 -0.70 -12.87
CA ALA A 179 -10.31 -2.10 -12.60
C ALA A 179 -11.30 -2.26 -11.43
N ALA A 180 -12.16 -3.28 -11.46
CA ALA A 180 -13.05 -3.58 -10.33
C ALA A 180 -12.33 -4.21 -9.14
N ARG A 181 -11.13 -4.79 -9.36
CA ARG A 181 -10.34 -5.48 -8.32
C ARG A 181 -8.91 -4.98 -8.32
N SER A 182 -8.39 -4.78 -7.12
CA SER A 182 -6.98 -4.44 -6.92
C SER A 182 -6.07 -5.60 -7.34
N ILE A 183 -5.07 -5.32 -8.16
CA ILE A 183 -4.01 -6.27 -8.53
C ILE A 183 -2.87 -6.29 -7.51
N SER A 184 -2.78 -5.25 -6.65
CA SER A 184 -1.82 -5.19 -5.54
C SER A 184 -2.41 -5.63 -4.19
N GLY A 185 -3.67 -6.12 -4.17
CA GLY A 185 -4.35 -6.46 -2.92
C GLY A 185 -4.40 -5.27 -1.94
N ARG A 186 -4.65 -4.05 -2.43
CA ARG A 186 -4.56 -2.81 -1.65
C ARG A 186 -3.15 -2.60 -1.08
N LEU A 187 -2.11 -2.74 -1.92
CA LEU A 187 -0.68 -2.60 -1.60
C LEU A 187 -0.11 -3.68 -0.66
N THR A 188 -0.73 -4.85 -0.56
CA THR A 188 -0.19 -5.97 0.24
C THR A 188 0.60 -6.97 -0.59
N GLU A 189 0.36 -7.00 -1.90
CA GLU A 189 0.99 -7.90 -2.86
C GLU A 189 1.28 -7.13 -4.16
N TYR A 190 2.43 -7.38 -4.79
CA TYR A 190 2.78 -6.72 -6.04
C TYR A 190 3.09 -7.76 -7.12
N PRO A 191 2.47 -7.67 -8.31
CA PRO A 191 2.80 -8.55 -9.43
C PRO A 191 4.29 -8.43 -9.79
N GLN A 192 4.98 -9.57 -9.90
CA GLN A 192 6.44 -9.61 -10.09
C GLN A 192 6.89 -8.98 -11.41
N ASP A 193 6.09 -9.09 -12.44
CA ASP A 193 6.33 -8.53 -13.78
C ASP A 193 6.19 -7.00 -13.82
N LEU A 194 5.54 -6.40 -12.84
CA LEU A 194 5.36 -4.94 -12.73
C LEU A 194 6.31 -4.26 -11.75
N LEU A 195 7.20 -5.00 -11.07
CA LEU A 195 8.14 -4.40 -10.11
C LEU A 195 9.15 -3.45 -10.76
N THR A 196 9.53 -3.70 -12.02
CA THR A 196 10.48 -2.85 -12.77
C THR A 196 9.81 -1.66 -13.45
N SER A 197 8.49 -1.70 -13.62
CA SER A 197 7.66 -0.64 -14.17
C SER A 197 6.35 -0.59 -13.39
N PRO A 198 6.36 -0.01 -12.19
CA PRO A 198 5.20 0.05 -11.32
C PRO A 198 4.01 0.73 -11.99
N LEU A 199 2.80 0.26 -11.66
CA LEU A 199 1.57 0.92 -12.10
C LEU A 199 1.56 2.37 -11.60
N ASP A 200 1.26 3.33 -12.48
CA ASP A 200 1.12 4.76 -12.15
C ASP A 200 -0.22 5.30 -12.65
N GLN A 201 -1.31 4.71 -12.16
CA GLN A 201 -2.67 5.16 -12.44
C GLN A 201 -3.09 6.22 -11.42
N ARG A 202 -3.25 7.45 -11.88
CA ARG A 202 -3.57 8.63 -11.05
C ARG A 202 -4.96 9.19 -11.27
N SER A 203 -5.66 8.70 -12.27
CA SER A 203 -7.02 9.11 -12.61
C SER A 203 -7.86 7.91 -13.00
N ALA A 204 -9.16 8.06 -12.81
CA ALA A 204 -10.16 7.12 -13.29
C ALA A 204 -11.39 7.88 -13.78
N SER A 205 -11.98 7.37 -14.86
CA SER A 205 -13.22 7.89 -15.42
C SER A 205 -14.21 6.75 -15.63
N MET A 206 -15.48 7.03 -15.43
CA MET A 206 -16.55 6.06 -15.60
C MET A 206 -17.90 6.75 -15.70
N ARG A 207 -18.85 6.08 -16.32
CA ARG A 207 -20.25 6.50 -16.29
C ARG A 207 -21.04 5.65 -15.31
N VAL A 208 -21.81 6.31 -14.45
CA VAL A 208 -22.68 5.65 -13.46
C VAL A 208 -24.05 5.38 -14.08
N ALA A 209 -24.45 4.13 -14.19
CA ALA A 209 -25.73 3.70 -14.74
C ALA A 209 -26.61 3.05 -13.66
N PRO A 210 -27.94 3.01 -13.85
CA PRO A 210 -28.80 2.17 -13.01
C PRO A 210 -28.35 0.70 -13.09
N GLY A 211 -28.29 0.03 -11.92
CA GLY A 211 -27.85 -1.37 -11.85
C GLY A 211 -27.83 -1.87 -10.42
N ASP A 212 -27.44 -3.14 -10.24
CA ASP A 212 -27.35 -3.80 -8.94
C ASP A 212 -25.91 -3.90 -8.39
N GLY A 213 -24.96 -3.27 -9.07
CA GLY A 213 -23.56 -3.25 -8.65
C GLY A 213 -22.75 -4.50 -9.00
N THR A 214 -23.32 -5.46 -9.72
CA THR A 214 -22.60 -6.64 -10.17
C THR A 214 -22.03 -6.42 -11.58
N VAL A 215 -20.76 -6.10 -11.66
CA VAL A 215 -19.96 -6.24 -12.88
C VAL A 215 -18.82 -7.22 -12.60
#